data_c49cb14572bd38003462a3d168478d66
#
_entry.id   c49cb14572bd38003462a3d168478d66
#
_cell.length_a   1.000
_cell.length_b   1.000
_cell.length_c   1.000
_cell.angle_alpha   90.00
_cell.angle_beta   90.00
_cell.angle_gamma   90.00
#
_symmetry.space_group_name_H-M   'P 1'
#
loop_
_entity.id
_entity.type
_entity.pdbx_description
1 polymer ?
#
loop_
_entity_poly.entity_id
_entity_poly.type
_entity_poly.pdbx_seq_one_letter_code
_entity_poly.pdbx_strand_id
1 'polypeptide(L)'
;MGAFMDSDEELRRYSVSDDHFREIDLTSSISQEIAKMGHTNATRSRPVKRKTILSIAVSCVFLLSFTAYAASGHLQIFNSKGEVVVKTTDPLPSLPNKLSNELEIYHKQVLSILQPGEVAAYYIKDDYINKLNGYDTVNELKFEQLPIDYRSYKDFLAEQARTSAPRLQQPGYIPQGLSFSYGKVFLEVPLGKEREPLKQKLIDRANASKNTDKLFIEKLQGAKAYSSVLHLTDGKNDTAVGIMASYGQGISLTKSPDATSEIIQLKQVEAMYLKQPTLGETITWYDSKQGIVYTIMVNKEGLMSKTELIKMAESLVSE
;
A
#
# COMPACT_ATOMS: atom_id res chain seq x y z
N MET A 1 -22.76 -34.41 22.34
CA MET A 1 -22.58 -33.35 23.35
C MET A 1 -21.33 -32.57 22.94
N GLY A 2 -21.48 -31.61 22.06
CA GLY A 2 -20.37 -30.75 21.55
C GLY A 2 -20.29 -29.54 22.45
N ALA A 3 -19.12 -29.33 23.02
CA ALA A 3 -18.81 -28.14 23.82
C ALA A 3 -18.85 -26.91 22.92
N PHE A 4 -19.75 -25.98 23.22
CA PHE A 4 -19.70 -24.63 22.72
C PHE A 4 -18.44 -23.99 23.30
N MET A 5 -17.43 -23.74 22.49
CA MET A 5 -16.31 -22.89 22.86
C MET A 5 -16.85 -21.46 23.05
N ASP A 6 -16.44 -20.85 24.14
CA ASP A 6 -16.89 -19.53 24.57
C ASP A 6 -16.40 -18.48 23.55
N SER A 7 -17.34 -17.71 22.98
CA SER A 7 -17.07 -16.70 21.96
C SER A 7 -16.06 -15.62 22.41
N ASP A 8 -15.92 -15.43 23.73
CA ASP A 8 -14.99 -14.44 24.31
C ASP A 8 -13.52 -14.90 24.26
N GLU A 9 -13.29 -16.21 24.26
CA GLU A 9 -11.93 -16.76 24.14
C GLU A 9 -11.42 -16.72 22.69
N GLU A 10 -12.31 -16.86 21.72
CA GLU A 10 -12.00 -16.68 20.30
C GLU A 10 -11.69 -15.20 19.97
N LEU A 11 -12.42 -14.26 20.56
CA LEU A 11 -12.21 -12.81 20.40
C LEU A 11 -10.88 -12.35 21.00
N ARG A 12 -10.43 -12.94 22.11
CA ARG A 12 -9.12 -12.61 22.74
C ARG A 12 -7.93 -13.01 21.88
N ARG A 13 -8.05 -14.00 21.02
CA ARG A 13 -6.96 -14.41 20.10
C ARG A 13 -6.75 -13.40 18.95
N TYR A 14 -7.72 -12.55 18.68
CA TYR A 14 -7.68 -11.55 17.60
C TYR A 14 -7.47 -10.11 18.10
N SER A 15 -7.40 -9.89 19.42
CA SER A 15 -7.03 -8.58 19.96
C SER A 15 -5.51 -8.43 19.86
N VAL A 16 -5.05 -7.62 18.91
CA VAL A 16 -3.67 -7.13 18.89
C VAL A 16 -3.55 -6.15 20.05
N SER A 17 -2.86 -6.54 21.13
CA SER A 17 -2.59 -5.63 22.23
C SER A 17 -1.61 -4.55 21.76
N ASP A 18 -1.85 -3.29 22.13
CA ASP A 18 -0.98 -2.13 21.86
C ASP A 18 0.43 -2.28 22.50
N ASP A 19 0.65 -3.28 23.33
CA ASP A 19 1.92 -3.56 24.01
C ASP A 19 3.05 -4.04 23.07
N HIS A 20 2.75 -4.33 21.80
CA HIS A 20 3.76 -4.74 20.81
C HIS A 20 4.45 -3.58 20.11
N PHE A 21 3.98 -2.34 20.29
CA PHE A 21 4.65 -1.14 19.82
C PHE A 21 5.47 -0.49 20.95
N ARG A 22 6.48 -1.19 21.46
CA ARG A 22 7.53 -0.51 22.20
C ARG A 22 8.29 0.37 21.20
N GLU A 23 8.12 1.68 21.32
CA GLU A 23 9.04 2.66 20.74
C GLU A 23 10.45 2.27 21.20
N ILE A 24 11.24 1.76 20.27
CA ILE A 24 12.66 1.55 20.53
C ILE A 24 13.28 2.93 20.49
N ASP A 25 13.47 3.54 21.67
CA ASP A 25 14.22 4.79 21.79
C ASP A 25 15.68 4.55 21.44
N LEU A 26 16.01 4.73 20.17
CA LEU A 26 17.37 4.62 19.65
C LEU A 26 18.21 5.88 19.95
N THR A 27 17.62 6.94 20.48
CA THR A 27 18.26 8.24 20.69
C THR A 27 19.39 8.11 21.72
N SER A 28 19.20 7.34 22.78
CA SER A 28 20.21 7.10 23.82
C SER A 28 21.37 6.25 23.32
N SER A 29 21.10 5.22 22.51
CA SER A 29 22.11 4.34 21.92
C SER A 29 22.96 5.04 20.88
N ILE A 30 22.34 5.87 20.02
CA ILE A 30 23.03 6.66 19.00
C ILE A 30 23.89 7.75 19.65
N SER A 31 23.39 8.41 20.70
CA SER A 31 24.14 9.44 21.42
C SER A 31 25.37 8.87 22.13
N GLN A 32 25.29 7.65 22.69
CA GLN A 32 26.44 6.97 23.28
C GLN A 32 27.48 6.53 22.25
N GLU A 33 27.06 6.09 21.07
CA GLU A 33 27.97 5.68 20.00
C GLU A 33 28.69 6.89 19.39
N ILE A 34 28.00 8.02 19.22
CA ILE A 34 28.61 9.30 18.78
C ILE A 34 29.61 9.81 19.83
N ALA A 35 29.30 9.71 21.11
CA ALA A 35 30.22 10.09 22.18
C ALA A 35 31.48 9.22 22.23
N LYS A 36 31.38 7.91 21.96
CA LYS A 36 32.53 7.00 21.85
C LYS A 36 33.44 7.31 20.68
N MET A 37 32.88 7.74 19.53
CA MET A 37 33.65 8.14 18.35
C MET A 37 34.40 9.47 18.56
N GLY A 38 33.97 10.32 19.50
CA GLY A 38 34.60 11.61 19.83
C GLY A 38 35.87 11.49 20.68
N HIS A 39 36.21 10.33 21.24
CA HIS A 39 37.32 10.12 22.18
C HIS A 39 38.53 9.38 21.60
N THR A 40 38.66 9.18 20.30
CA THR A 40 39.88 8.65 19.68
C THR A 40 40.84 9.79 19.34
N ASN A 41 41.80 10.01 20.24
CA ASN A 41 43.09 10.65 20.13
C ASN A 41 43.29 11.71 19.01
N ALA A 42 43.39 12.94 19.46
CA ALA A 42 43.92 14.07 18.73
C ALA A 42 45.41 13.85 18.34
N THR A 43 45.65 13.21 17.22
CA THR A 43 46.90 13.34 16.47
C THR A 43 46.69 14.37 15.37
N ARG A 44 47.53 15.38 15.40
CA ARG A 44 47.64 16.56 14.54
C ARG A 44 47.25 16.24 13.08
N SER A 45 46.03 16.56 12.64
CA SER A 45 45.60 16.42 11.26
C SER A 45 45.18 17.77 10.68
N ARG A 46 45.55 17.96 9.41
CA ARG A 46 45.29 19.13 8.55
C ARG A 46 43.78 19.47 8.55
N PRO A 47 43.39 20.75 8.38
CA PRO A 47 41.99 21.14 8.40
C PRO A 47 41.23 20.51 7.24
N VAL A 48 40.35 19.56 7.52
CA VAL A 48 39.43 18.99 6.57
C VAL A 48 38.32 20.02 6.30
N LYS A 49 38.12 20.35 5.02
CA LYS A 49 37.11 21.34 4.61
C LYS A 49 35.70 20.91 5.11
N ARG A 50 34.95 21.82 5.75
CA ARG A 50 33.62 21.59 6.33
C ARG A 50 32.63 20.82 5.43
N LYS A 51 32.74 20.98 4.10
CA LYS A 51 31.89 20.26 3.12
C LYS A 51 32.11 18.74 3.10
N THR A 52 33.34 18.27 3.38
CA THR A 52 33.66 16.81 3.39
C THR A 52 33.11 16.13 4.63
N ILE A 53 33.06 16.82 5.78
CA ILE A 53 32.49 16.28 7.03
C ILE A 53 30.96 16.08 6.89
N LEU A 54 30.30 17.04 6.21
CA LEU A 54 28.84 16.95 6.00
C LEU A 54 28.46 15.76 5.10
N SER A 55 29.25 15.49 4.04
CA SER A 55 29.00 14.37 3.13
C SER A 55 29.23 13.00 3.78
N ILE A 56 30.19 12.88 4.70
CA ILE A 56 30.43 11.64 5.46
C ILE A 56 29.31 11.40 6.47
N ALA A 57 28.81 12.45 7.16
CA ALA A 57 27.71 12.33 8.10
C ALA A 57 26.41 11.89 7.41
N VAL A 58 26.10 12.43 6.23
CA VAL A 58 24.93 12.03 5.42
C VAL A 58 25.06 10.58 4.95
N SER A 59 26.24 10.15 4.50
CA SER A 59 26.48 8.76 4.09
C SER A 59 26.34 7.77 5.26
N CYS A 60 26.75 8.14 6.48
CA CYS A 60 26.61 7.29 7.67
C CYS A 60 25.15 7.13 8.12
N VAL A 61 24.32 8.17 7.97
CA VAL A 61 22.89 8.08 8.30
C VAL A 61 22.17 7.11 7.35
N PHE A 62 22.53 7.10 6.07
CA PHE A 62 22.00 6.12 5.11
C PHE A 62 22.43 4.68 5.43
N LEU A 63 23.68 4.48 5.85
CA LEU A 63 24.20 3.14 6.19
C LEU A 63 23.59 2.59 7.51
N LEU A 64 23.26 3.45 8.48
CA LEU A 64 22.69 3.04 9.76
C LEU A 64 21.20 2.67 9.66
N SER A 65 20.45 3.25 8.72
CA SER A 65 19.07 2.86 8.46
C SER A 65 18.95 1.45 7.87
N PHE A 66 19.97 0.95 7.18
CA PHE A 66 20.01 -0.41 6.64
C PHE A 66 20.24 -1.51 7.71
N THR A 67 21.05 -1.22 8.74
CA THR A 67 21.47 -2.25 9.70
C THR A 67 20.44 -2.56 10.79
N ALA A 68 19.61 -1.60 11.18
CA ALA A 68 18.57 -1.80 12.20
C ALA A 68 17.41 -2.68 11.70
N TYR A 69 17.25 -2.81 10.38
CA TYR A 69 16.10 -3.42 9.76
C TYR A 69 16.26 -4.90 9.40
N ALA A 70 17.49 -5.36 9.20
CA ALA A 70 17.79 -6.75 8.88
C ALA A 70 17.35 -7.74 10.00
N ALA A 71 17.20 -7.27 11.22
CA ALA A 71 16.83 -8.09 12.37
C ALA A 71 15.32 -8.43 12.45
N SER A 72 14.44 -7.60 11.85
CA SER A 72 12.97 -7.82 11.91
C SER A 72 12.40 -8.57 10.71
N GLY A 73 13.19 -8.79 9.65
CA GLY A 73 12.73 -9.42 8.40
C GLY A 73 11.77 -8.57 7.56
N HIS A 74 11.45 -7.34 8.01
CA HIS A 74 10.62 -6.38 7.29
C HIS A 74 11.46 -5.28 6.67
N LEU A 75 11.12 -4.86 5.45
CA LEU A 75 11.78 -3.79 4.72
C LEU A 75 10.97 -2.49 4.79
N GLN A 76 11.65 -1.35 4.72
CA GLN A 76 11.03 -0.03 4.66
C GLN A 76 11.75 0.87 3.64
N ILE A 77 10.98 1.75 3.00
CA ILE A 77 11.48 2.87 2.22
C ILE A 77 11.05 4.15 2.94
N PHE A 78 11.98 5.09 3.06
CA PHE A 78 11.75 6.36 3.73
C PHE A 78 11.74 7.51 2.73
N ASN A 79 10.98 8.56 3.04
CA ASN A 79 11.08 9.82 2.32
C ASN A 79 12.28 10.66 2.85
N SER A 80 12.50 11.84 2.25
CA SER A 80 13.58 12.76 2.64
C SER A 80 13.43 13.33 4.06
N LYS A 81 12.25 13.17 4.70
CA LYS A 81 11.98 13.59 6.08
C LYS A 81 12.20 12.45 7.09
N GLY A 82 12.55 11.25 6.63
CA GLY A 82 12.69 10.07 7.47
C GLY A 82 11.36 9.39 7.82
N GLU A 83 10.26 9.74 7.15
CA GLU A 83 8.98 9.09 7.34
C GLU A 83 8.88 7.83 6.47
N VAL A 84 8.34 6.74 7.01
CA VAL A 84 8.13 5.49 6.27
C VAL A 84 7.04 5.68 5.22
N VAL A 85 7.38 5.51 3.95
CA VAL A 85 6.45 5.62 2.81
C VAL A 85 6.01 4.26 2.27
N VAL A 86 6.87 3.25 2.36
CA VAL A 86 6.54 1.86 2.00
C VAL A 86 7.15 0.94 3.05
N LYS A 87 6.42 -0.10 3.44
CA LYS A 87 6.91 -1.15 4.34
C LYS A 87 6.37 -2.52 3.97
N THR A 88 7.10 -3.59 4.29
CA THR A 88 6.52 -4.94 4.31
C THR A 88 5.83 -5.19 5.65
N THR A 89 4.77 -5.98 5.63
CA THR A 89 4.03 -6.42 6.82
C THR A 89 3.69 -7.90 6.67
N ASP A 90 3.50 -8.58 7.79
CA ASP A 90 2.97 -9.93 7.80
C ASP A 90 1.54 -9.96 7.24
N PRO A 91 1.11 -11.11 6.70
CA PRO A 91 -0.27 -11.31 6.34
C PRO A 91 -1.19 -11.13 7.55
N LEU A 92 -2.28 -10.40 7.36
CA LEU A 92 -3.32 -10.34 8.38
C LEU A 92 -3.95 -11.74 8.58
N PRO A 93 -4.42 -12.06 9.79
CA PRO A 93 -5.16 -13.29 10.02
C PRO A 93 -6.34 -13.40 9.07
N SER A 94 -6.60 -14.60 8.56
CA SER A 94 -7.75 -14.85 7.72
C SER A 94 -9.05 -14.61 8.49
N LEU A 95 -9.99 -13.91 7.87
CA LEU A 95 -11.34 -13.78 8.44
C LEU A 95 -12.02 -15.15 8.55
N PRO A 96 -12.86 -15.37 9.57
CA PRO A 96 -13.70 -16.54 9.62
C PRO A 96 -14.49 -16.70 8.31
N ASN A 97 -14.57 -17.90 7.76
CA ASN A 97 -15.24 -18.17 6.47
C ASN A 97 -16.66 -17.61 6.40
N LYS A 98 -17.42 -17.71 7.50
CA LYS A 98 -18.77 -17.15 7.58
C LYS A 98 -18.76 -15.64 7.34
N LEU A 99 -17.88 -14.91 8.03
CA LEU A 99 -17.76 -13.46 7.89
C LEU A 99 -17.31 -13.07 6.49
N SER A 100 -16.31 -13.77 5.94
CA SER A 100 -15.82 -13.53 4.58
C SER A 100 -16.93 -13.69 3.54
N ASN A 101 -17.74 -14.76 3.65
CA ASN A 101 -18.86 -15.02 2.75
C ASN A 101 -19.97 -13.95 2.87
N GLU A 102 -20.30 -13.53 4.09
CA GLU A 102 -21.30 -12.47 4.32
C GLU A 102 -20.83 -11.12 3.75
N LEU A 103 -19.56 -10.74 3.99
CA LEU A 103 -18.98 -9.53 3.41
C LEU A 103 -18.98 -9.56 1.87
N GLU A 104 -18.66 -10.70 1.28
CA GLU A 104 -18.67 -10.89 -0.18
C GLU A 104 -20.07 -10.69 -0.78
N ILE A 105 -21.13 -11.12 -0.08
CA ILE A 105 -22.53 -10.90 -0.50
C ILE A 105 -22.83 -9.39 -0.54
N TYR A 106 -22.49 -8.65 0.53
CA TYR A 106 -22.71 -7.20 0.58
C TYR A 106 -21.87 -6.46 -0.44
N HIS A 107 -20.61 -6.84 -0.62
CA HIS A 107 -19.74 -6.31 -1.66
C HIS A 107 -20.38 -6.43 -3.05
N LYS A 108 -20.86 -7.63 -3.42
CA LYS A 108 -21.55 -7.86 -4.70
C LYS A 108 -22.83 -7.03 -4.84
N GLN A 109 -23.61 -6.91 -3.76
CA GLN A 109 -24.80 -6.06 -3.75
C GLN A 109 -24.46 -4.60 -4.03
N VAL A 110 -23.43 -4.05 -3.38
CA VAL A 110 -22.99 -2.67 -3.61
C VAL A 110 -22.50 -2.50 -5.05
N LEU A 111 -21.65 -3.40 -5.55
CA LEU A 111 -21.17 -3.34 -6.93
C LEU A 111 -22.30 -3.42 -7.97
N SER A 112 -23.36 -4.17 -7.69
CA SER A 112 -24.49 -4.34 -8.64
C SER A 112 -25.31 -3.07 -8.87
N ILE A 113 -25.21 -2.09 -7.96
CA ILE A 113 -25.92 -0.81 -8.08
C ILE A 113 -25.04 0.33 -8.59
N LEU A 114 -23.72 0.10 -8.68
CA LEU A 114 -22.78 1.07 -9.21
C LEU A 114 -22.72 1.02 -10.73
N GLN A 115 -22.59 2.19 -11.32
CA GLN A 115 -22.22 2.36 -12.72
C GLN A 115 -20.71 2.48 -12.84
N PRO A 116 -20.09 2.12 -13.98
CA PRO A 116 -18.68 2.35 -14.22
C PRO A 116 -18.30 3.82 -13.94
N GLY A 117 -17.26 4.03 -13.12
CA GLY A 117 -16.81 5.34 -12.65
C GLY A 117 -17.44 5.82 -11.35
N GLU A 118 -18.40 5.09 -10.78
CA GLU A 118 -19.03 5.46 -9.52
C GLU A 118 -18.30 4.88 -8.30
N VAL A 119 -18.47 5.58 -7.18
CA VAL A 119 -18.00 5.22 -5.83
C VAL A 119 -19.18 5.24 -4.89
N ALA A 120 -19.22 4.29 -3.96
CA ALA A 120 -20.19 4.32 -2.87
C ALA A 120 -19.53 4.09 -1.51
N ALA A 121 -20.06 4.75 -0.50
CA ALA A 121 -19.88 4.39 0.89
C ALA A 121 -21.03 3.51 1.33
N TYR A 122 -20.78 2.54 2.21
CA TYR A 122 -21.84 1.73 2.77
C TYR A 122 -21.58 1.31 4.22
N TYR A 123 -22.68 1.11 4.92
CA TYR A 123 -22.72 0.62 6.29
C TYR A 123 -23.60 -0.64 6.36
N ILE A 124 -23.14 -1.63 7.10
CA ILE A 124 -23.89 -2.87 7.33
C ILE A 124 -24.41 -2.87 8.77
N LYS A 125 -25.73 -2.88 8.96
CA LYS A 125 -26.39 -2.97 10.28
C LYS A 125 -26.34 -4.41 10.79
N ASP A 126 -25.17 -4.84 11.22
CA ASP A 126 -24.93 -6.18 11.76
C ASP A 126 -23.81 -6.12 12.80
N ASP A 127 -24.16 -6.37 14.07
CA ASP A 127 -23.21 -6.29 15.19
C ASP A 127 -22.09 -7.33 15.08
N TYR A 128 -22.38 -8.51 14.52
CA TYR A 128 -21.37 -9.54 14.33
C TYR A 128 -20.31 -9.08 13.31
N ILE A 129 -20.76 -8.58 12.15
CA ILE A 129 -19.88 -8.07 11.11
C ILE A 129 -19.04 -6.89 11.66
N ASN A 130 -19.66 -5.96 12.37
CA ASN A 130 -19.01 -4.76 12.86
C ASN A 130 -18.00 -5.05 13.99
N LYS A 131 -18.29 -6.04 14.85
CA LYS A 131 -17.36 -6.47 15.92
C LYS A 131 -16.18 -7.30 15.40
N LEU A 132 -16.42 -8.17 14.42
CA LEU A 132 -15.42 -9.09 13.88
C LEU A 132 -14.65 -8.53 12.68
N ASN A 133 -14.94 -7.30 12.26
CA ASN A 133 -14.20 -6.65 11.20
C ASN A 133 -12.81 -6.21 11.69
N GLY A 134 -11.96 -7.19 11.97
CA GLY A 134 -10.61 -7.00 12.53
C GLY A 134 -9.65 -6.22 11.64
N TYR A 135 -10.00 -5.97 10.38
CA TYR A 135 -9.26 -5.09 9.47
C TYR A 135 -9.53 -3.62 9.74
N ASP A 136 -10.66 -3.33 10.37
CA ASP A 136 -11.07 -1.97 10.61
C ASP A 136 -11.99 -1.90 11.81
N THR A 137 -11.45 -2.15 12.98
CA THR A 137 -12.18 -2.06 14.26
C THR A 137 -12.73 -0.65 14.53
N VAL A 138 -12.21 0.36 13.83
CA VAL A 138 -12.60 1.75 13.97
C VAL A 138 -13.63 2.15 12.89
N ASN A 139 -13.68 1.43 11.76
CA ASN A 139 -14.43 1.87 10.58
C ASN A 139 -15.50 0.86 10.14
N GLU A 140 -16.68 0.99 10.69
CA GLU A 140 -17.87 0.31 10.18
C GLU A 140 -18.28 0.81 8.78
N LEU A 141 -17.79 1.99 8.38
CA LEU A 141 -18.00 2.57 7.05
C LEU A 141 -17.03 1.96 6.03
N LYS A 142 -17.57 1.39 4.98
CA LYS A 142 -16.82 0.78 3.88
C LYS A 142 -17.04 1.54 2.58
N PHE A 143 -16.12 1.37 1.65
CA PHE A 143 -16.18 2.01 0.32
C PHE A 143 -15.98 0.96 -0.77
N GLU A 144 -16.75 1.12 -1.85
CA GLU A 144 -16.59 0.35 -3.08
C GLU A 144 -16.54 1.27 -4.28
N GLN A 145 -15.76 0.89 -5.26
CA GLN A 145 -15.62 1.60 -6.53
C GLN A 145 -15.78 0.63 -7.68
N LEU A 146 -16.45 1.08 -8.73
CA LEU A 146 -16.49 0.38 -10.01
C LEU A 146 -15.73 1.22 -11.06
N PRO A 147 -14.38 1.13 -11.13
CA PRO A 147 -13.59 1.94 -12.05
C PRO A 147 -13.86 1.57 -13.50
N ILE A 148 -13.68 2.55 -14.41
CA ILE A 148 -13.79 2.32 -15.85
C ILE A 148 -12.51 1.67 -16.38
N ASP A 149 -12.64 0.65 -17.22
CA ASP A 149 -11.56 0.07 -18.00
C ASP A 149 -11.33 0.90 -19.28
N TYR A 150 -10.36 1.80 -19.24
CA TYR A 150 -9.97 2.60 -20.41
C TYR A 150 -9.11 1.75 -21.35
N ARG A 151 -9.71 1.15 -22.38
CA ARG A 151 -9.03 0.35 -23.41
C ARG A 151 -8.20 1.19 -24.39
N SER A 152 -8.43 2.50 -24.44
CA SER A 152 -7.61 3.47 -25.17
C SER A 152 -6.63 4.13 -24.23
N TYR A 153 -5.33 4.06 -24.53
CA TYR A 153 -4.30 4.73 -23.73
C TYR A 153 -4.50 6.26 -23.70
N LYS A 154 -4.98 6.84 -24.82
CA LYS A 154 -5.31 8.28 -24.90
C LYS A 154 -6.42 8.66 -23.90
N ASP A 155 -7.47 7.83 -23.82
CA ASP A 155 -8.61 8.11 -22.93
C ASP A 155 -8.20 7.91 -21.46
N PHE A 156 -7.33 6.93 -21.16
CA PHE A 156 -6.73 6.76 -19.86
C PHE A 156 -5.95 8.01 -19.41
N LEU A 157 -5.09 8.56 -20.29
CA LEU A 157 -4.35 9.79 -19.99
C LEU A 157 -5.28 11.01 -19.81
N ALA A 158 -6.35 11.11 -20.59
CA ALA A 158 -7.35 12.17 -20.45
C ALA A 158 -8.07 12.08 -19.09
N GLU A 159 -8.40 10.87 -18.63
CA GLU A 159 -9.03 10.67 -17.34
C GLU A 159 -8.08 10.98 -16.17
N GLN A 160 -6.81 10.59 -16.25
CA GLN A 160 -5.81 10.99 -15.26
C GLN A 160 -5.74 12.53 -15.13
N ALA A 161 -5.72 13.24 -16.25
CA ALA A 161 -5.69 14.70 -16.26
C ALA A 161 -6.97 15.30 -15.67
N ARG A 162 -8.14 14.77 -16.03
CA ARG A 162 -9.45 15.23 -15.55
C ARG A 162 -9.59 15.09 -14.03
N THR A 163 -9.09 13.99 -13.48
CA THR A 163 -9.21 13.66 -12.05
C THR A 163 -8.00 14.05 -11.21
N SER A 164 -6.99 14.70 -11.82
CA SER A 164 -5.71 14.98 -11.18
C SER A 164 -5.06 13.74 -10.56
N ALA A 165 -5.24 12.59 -11.20
CA ALA A 165 -4.66 11.32 -10.74
C ALA A 165 -3.13 11.34 -10.84
N PRO A 166 -2.41 10.50 -10.06
CA PRO A 166 -0.99 10.30 -10.25
C PRO A 166 -0.68 9.94 -11.70
N ARG A 167 0.21 10.72 -12.32
CA ARG A 167 0.53 10.53 -13.74
C ARG A 167 1.29 9.22 -13.91
N LEU A 168 0.65 8.28 -14.58
CA LEU A 168 1.22 6.99 -14.94
C LEU A 168 1.37 6.91 -16.46
N GLN A 169 2.62 6.93 -16.91
CA GLN A 169 2.97 6.75 -18.32
C GLN A 169 3.22 5.27 -18.62
N GLN A 170 3.10 4.90 -19.89
CA GLN A 170 3.54 3.60 -20.34
C GLN A 170 5.07 3.51 -20.17
N PRO A 171 5.60 2.37 -19.65
CA PRO A 171 7.04 2.19 -19.51
C PRO A 171 7.78 2.40 -20.84
N GLY A 172 8.95 3.05 -20.79
CA GLY A 172 9.82 3.19 -21.95
C GLY A 172 10.45 1.87 -22.40
N TYR A 173 10.49 0.88 -21.51
CA TYR A 173 10.86 -0.51 -21.80
C TYR A 173 9.73 -1.44 -21.41
N ILE A 174 9.22 -2.19 -22.38
CA ILE A 174 8.23 -3.26 -22.17
C ILE A 174 8.83 -4.55 -22.79
N PRO A 175 8.93 -5.66 -22.01
CA PRO A 175 9.37 -6.95 -22.54
C PRO A 175 8.58 -7.39 -23.76
N GLN A 176 9.24 -8.13 -24.66
CA GLN A 176 8.61 -8.66 -25.86
C GLN A 176 7.40 -9.55 -25.50
N GLY A 177 6.32 -9.41 -26.24
CA GLY A 177 5.08 -10.16 -26.02
C GLY A 177 4.10 -9.49 -25.04
N LEU A 178 4.48 -8.39 -24.40
CA LEU A 178 3.59 -7.58 -23.58
C LEU A 178 3.14 -6.33 -24.33
N SER A 179 1.89 -5.95 -24.13
CA SER A 179 1.31 -4.71 -24.70
C SER A 179 0.27 -4.12 -23.76
N PHE A 180 -0.05 -2.84 -23.93
CA PHE A 180 -1.12 -2.18 -23.17
C PHE A 180 -2.45 -2.92 -23.35
N SER A 181 -3.11 -3.22 -22.25
CA SER A 181 -4.45 -3.83 -22.21
C SER A 181 -5.51 -2.77 -21.90
N TYR A 182 -5.41 -2.17 -20.71
CA TYR A 182 -6.30 -1.09 -20.27
C TYR A 182 -5.67 -0.32 -19.09
N GLY A 183 -6.25 0.85 -18.82
CA GLY A 183 -5.94 1.64 -17.63
C GLY A 183 -7.16 1.86 -16.76
N LYS A 184 -6.95 2.07 -15.46
CA LYS A 184 -7.97 2.43 -14.47
C LYS A 184 -7.53 3.63 -13.64
N VAL A 185 -8.49 4.40 -13.19
CA VAL A 185 -8.28 5.50 -12.24
C VAL A 185 -9.17 5.25 -11.02
N PHE A 186 -8.60 5.34 -9.83
CA PHE A 186 -9.30 5.13 -8.57
C PHE A 186 -9.51 6.47 -7.87
N LEU A 187 -10.77 6.79 -7.61
CA LEU A 187 -11.18 8.06 -7.02
C LEU A 187 -10.90 8.09 -5.51
N GLU A 188 -10.60 9.28 -4.99
CA GLU A 188 -10.43 9.51 -3.56
C GLU A 188 -11.73 9.23 -2.81
N VAL A 189 -11.58 8.64 -1.63
CA VAL A 189 -12.66 8.46 -0.66
C VAL A 189 -12.32 9.24 0.62
N PRO A 190 -13.31 9.71 1.39
CA PRO A 190 -13.04 10.39 2.65
C PRO A 190 -12.20 9.52 3.60
N LEU A 191 -11.17 10.10 4.22
CA LEU A 191 -10.28 9.43 5.16
C LEU A 191 -10.31 10.10 6.54
N GLY A 192 -9.92 9.36 7.57
CA GLY A 192 -9.82 9.87 8.94
C GLY A 192 -11.11 10.55 9.38
N LYS A 193 -11.02 11.80 9.90
CA LYS A 193 -12.17 12.56 10.43
C LYS A 193 -13.21 12.93 9.37
N GLU A 194 -12.84 13.00 8.11
CA GLU A 194 -13.78 13.33 7.02
C GLU A 194 -14.82 12.21 6.78
N ARG A 195 -14.56 11.01 7.25
CA ARG A 195 -15.48 9.85 7.16
C ARG A 195 -16.64 9.97 8.16
N GLU A 196 -16.42 10.59 9.31
CA GLU A 196 -17.35 10.56 10.45
C GLU A 196 -18.75 11.11 10.12
N PRO A 197 -18.91 12.26 9.42
CA PRO A 197 -20.26 12.75 9.05
C PRO A 197 -21.01 11.76 8.17
N LEU A 198 -20.32 11.11 7.23
CA LEU A 198 -20.92 10.14 6.32
C LEU A 198 -21.28 8.84 7.04
N LYS A 199 -20.41 8.36 7.92
CA LYS A 199 -20.66 7.22 8.79
C LYS A 199 -21.90 7.46 9.64
N GLN A 200 -21.97 8.59 10.34
CA GLN A 200 -23.10 8.94 11.20
C GLN A 200 -24.41 9.01 10.41
N LYS A 201 -24.39 9.65 9.21
CA LYS A 201 -25.55 9.70 8.32
C LYS A 201 -26.10 8.32 7.98
N LEU A 202 -25.22 7.35 7.66
CA LEU A 202 -25.64 5.99 7.32
C LEU A 202 -26.15 5.22 8.54
N ILE A 203 -25.53 5.40 9.71
CA ILE A 203 -25.99 4.82 10.98
C ILE A 203 -27.35 5.37 11.34
N ASP A 204 -27.58 6.68 11.24
CA ASP A 204 -28.89 7.31 11.53
C ASP A 204 -29.98 6.77 10.60
N ARG A 205 -29.69 6.60 9.31
CA ARG A 205 -30.61 5.98 8.36
C ARG A 205 -30.92 4.51 8.74
N ALA A 206 -29.89 3.77 9.16
CA ALA A 206 -30.05 2.40 9.61
C ALA A 206 -30.92 2.27 10.86
N ASN A 207 -30.76 3.20 11.81
CA ASN A 207 -31.54 3.23 13.04
C ASN A 207 -32.99 3.70 12.83
N ALA A 208 -33.21 4.62 11.89
CA ALA A 208 -34.55 5.09 11.52
C ALA A 208 -35.32 4.07 10.66
N SER A 209 -34.63 3.13 10.01
CA SER A 209 -35.28 2.12 9.18
C SER A 209 -36.07 1.13 10.03
N LYS A 210 -37.35 0.98 9.72
CA LYS A 210 -38.23 -0.05 10.29
C LYS A 210 -38.18 -1.37 9.52
N ASN A 211 -37.47 -1.40 8.39
CA ASN A 211 -37.30 -2.57 7.55
C ASN A 211 -36.22 -3.51 8.11
N THR A 212 -36.22 -4.73 7.62
CA THR A 212 -35.19 -5.74 7.90
C THR A 212 -33.90 -5.52 7.11
N ASP A 213 -33.82 -4.43 6.34
CA ASP A 213 -32.64 -4.10 5.54
C ASP A 213 -31.43 -3.91 6.43
N LYS A 214 -30.33 -4.58 6.08
CA LYS A 214 -29.05 -4.46 6.78
C LYS A 214 -28.07 -3.57 6.06
N LEU A 215 -28.23 -3.33 4.76
CA LEU A 215 -27.26 -2.60 3.92
C LEU A 215 -27.76 -1.19 3.62
N PHE A 216 -26.97 -0.20 3.99
CA PHE A 216 -27.24 1.23 3.78
C PHE A 216 -26.12 1.84 2.94
N ILE A 217 -26.46 2.42 1.79
CA ILE A 217 -25.54 2.86 0.76
C ILE A 217 -25.73 4.33 0.47
N GLU A 218 -24.60 5.01 0.21
CA GLU A 218 -24.55 6.39 -0.28
C GLU A 218 -23.60 6.47 -1.47
N LYS A 219 -24.08 6.85 -2.66
CA LYS A 219 -23.21 7.12 -3.81
C LYS A 219 -22.47 8.44 -3.60
N LEU A 220 -21.18 8.43 -3.85
CA LEU A 220 -20.32 9.60 -3.71
C LEU A 220 -19.99 10.19 -5.08
N GLN A 221 -19.87 11.51 -5.12
CA GLN A 221 -19.37 12.21 -6.30
C GLN A 221 -17.87 12.45 -6.12
N GLY A 222 -17.04 11.61 -6.75
CA GLY A 222 -15.60 11.76 -6.74
C GLY A 222 -15.12 12.67 -7.87
N ALA A 223 -14.37 13.72 -7.54
CA ALA A 223 -13.77 14.63 -8.52
C ALA A 223 -12.27 14.37 -8.69
N LYS A 224 -11.58 13.90 -7.66
CA LYS A 224 -10.14 13.65 -7.63
C LYS A 224 -9.85 12.16 -7.55
N ALA A 225 -8.67 11.78 -7.98
CA ALA A 225 -8.21 10.41 -7.88
C ALA A 225 -6.92 10.31 -7.04
N TYR A 226 -6.79 9.21 -6.30
CA TYR A 226 -5.60 8.92 -5.51
C TYR A 226 -4.65 7.94 -6.19
N SER A 227 -5.13 7.18 -7.19
CA SER A 227 -4.32 6.16 -7.86
C SER A 227 -4.68 6.00 -9.33
N SER A 228 -3.67 5.65 -10.13
CA SER A 228 -3.78 5.19 -11.51
C SER A 228 -3.17 3.81 -11.64
N VAL A 229 -3.80 2.93 -12.41
CA VAL A 229 -3.30 1.59 -12.70
C VAL A 229 -3.31 1.35 -14.19
N LEU A 230 -2.23 0.81 -14.71
CA LEU A 230 -2.08 0.39 -16.10
C LEU A 230 -1.84 -1.11 -16.13
N HIS A 231 -2.57 -1.82 -16.96
CA HIS A 231 -2.42 -3.26 -17.18
C HIS A 231 -1.80 -3.56 -18.54
N LEU A 232 -0.84 -4.50 -18.52
CA LEU A 232 -0.28 -5.09 -19.73
C LEU A 232 -0.80 -6.53 -19.88
N THR A 233 -1.07 -6.93 -21.12
CA THR A 233 -1.48 -8.28 -21.51
C THR A 233 -0.32 -9.03 -22.16
N ASP A 234 -0.27 -10.35 -21.95
CA ASP A 234 0.57 -11.30 -22.71
C ASP A 234 -0.21 -11.94 -23.88
N GLY A 235 -1.37 -11.37 -24.22
CA GLY A 235 -2.29 -11.91 -25.25
C GLY A 235 -3.19 -13.05 -24.76
N LYS A 236 -2.95 -13.57 -23.55
CA LYS A 236 -3.77 -14.63 -22.90
C LYS A 236 -4.42 -14.13 -21.61
N ASN A 237 -3.74 -13.23 -20.92
CA ASN A 237 -4.20 -12.64 -19.67
C ASN A 237 -4.14 -11.12 -19.76
N ASP A 238 -5.28 -10.46 -19.63
CA ASP A 238 -5.42 -9.00 -19.69
C ASP A 238 -4.71 -8.27 -18.55
N THR A 239 -4.33 -8.97 -17.50
CA THR A 239 -3.67 -8.44 -16.29
C THR A 239 -2.35 -9.14 -16.00
N ALA A 240 -1.61 -9.53 -17.05
CA ALA A 240 -0.32 -10.22 -16.89
C ALA A 240 0.68 -9.40 -16.06
N VAL A 241 0.70 -8.07 -16.27
CA VAL A 241 1.45 -7.11 -15.46
C VAL A 241 0.55 -5.95 -15.08
N GLY A 242 0.56 -5.58 -13.81
CA GLY A 242 -0.08 -4.37 -13.29
C GLY A 242 0.99 -3.34 -12.92
N ILE A 243 0.79 -2.09 -13.32
CA ILE A 243 1.64 -0.96 -12.95
C ILE A 243 0.76 0.07 -12.26
N MET A 244 1.08 0.43 -11.04
CA MET A 244 0.31 1.36 -10.21
C MET A 244 1.14 2.58 -9.86
N ALA A 245 0.51 3.74 -9.87
CA ALA A 245 1.01 4.98 -9.29
C ALA A 245 -0.03 5.49 -8.29
N SER A 246 0.37 5.79 -7.06
CA SER A 246 -0.54 6.24 -6.01
C SER A 246 0.04 7.42 -5.25
N TYR A 247 -0.79 8.44 -4.99
CA TYR A 247 -0.47 9.43 -3.98
C TYR A 247 -0.56 8.78 -2.60
N GLY A 248 0.28 9.20 -1.69
CA GLY A 248 0.19 8.79 -0.30
C GLY A 248 1.49 8.29 0.30
N GLN A 249 1.40 8.05 1.60
CA GLN A 249 2.47 7.54 2.45
C GLN A 249 1.95 6.33 3.23
N GLY A 250 2.86 5.50 3.72
CA GLY A 250 2.51 4.37 4.58
C GLY A 250 1.92 3.17 3.82
N ILE A 251 2.31 2.96 2.56
CA ILE A 251 1.90 1.77 1.81
C ILE A 251 2.50 0.52 2.46
N SER A 252 1.63 -0.46 2.75
CA SER A 252 2.03 -1.75 3.31
C SER A 252 1.96 -2.83 2.24
N LEU A 253 3.05 -3.54 2.03
CA LEU A 253 3.15 -4.69 1.15
C LEU A 253 3.11 -5.96 2.00
N THR A 254 2.06 -6.74 1.86
CA THR A 254 1.95 -8.02 2.57
C THR A 254 3.01 -8.98 2.05
N LYS A 255 3.81 -9.54 2.96
CA LYS A 255 4.86 -10.51 2.67
C LYS A 255 4.47 -11.86 3.25
N SER A 256 4.26 -12.87 2.40
CA SER A 256 4.05 -14.24 2.88
C SER A 256 5.32 -14.79 3.54
N PRO A 257 5.22 -15.78 4.46
CA PRO A 257 6.37 -16.32 5.19
C PRO A 257 7.48 -16.89 4.29
N ASP A 258 7.10 -17.40 3.12
CA ASP A 258 7.97 -17.99 2.10
C ASP A 258 8.46 -16.98 1.05
N ALA A 259 8.07 -15.72 1.16
CA ALA A 259 8.50 -14.66 0.26
C ALA A 259 9.94 -14.23 0.53
N THR A 260 10.66 -13.92 -0.54
CA THR A 260 11.95 -13.23 -0.47
C THR A 260 11.79 -11.75 -0.78
N SER A 261 12.52 -10.91 -0.05
CA SER A 261 12.48 -9.46 -0.25
C SER A 261 13.87 -8.86 -0.11
N GLU A 262 14.17 -7.85 -0.91
CA GLU A 262 15.44 -7.14 -0.88
C GLU A 262 15.26 -5.68 -1.31
N ILE A 263 16.15 -4.81 -0.87
CA ILE A 263 16.27 -3.45 -1.40
C ILE A 263 17.19 -3.52 -2.61
N ILE A 264 16.73 -2.96 -3.71
CA ILE A 264 17.48 -2.83 -4.95
C ILE A 264 17.62 -1.34 -5.32
N GLN A 265 18.55 -1.04 -6.22
CA GLN A 265 18.74 0.32 -6.73
C GLN A 265 18.15 0.42 -8.13
N LEU A 266 17.22 1.37 -8.35
CA LEU A 266 16.69 1.77 -9.66
C LEU A 266 17.30 3.14 -10.02
N LYS A 267 18.33 3.18 -10.87
CA LYS A 267 19.11 4.42 -11.11
C LYS A 267 19.57 5.04 -9.78
N GLN A 268 18.93 6.13 -9.33
CA GLN A 268 19.24 6.83 -8.09
C GLN A 268 18.17 6.66 -6.98
N VAL A 269 17.19 5.78 -7.19
CA VAL A 269 16.08 5.59 -6.26
C VAL A 269 16.12 4.19 -5.66
N GLU A 270 15.98 4.10 -4.35
CA GLU A 270 15.82 2.81 -3.67
C GLU A 270 14.44 2.22 -3.98
N ALA A 271 14.42 0.92 -4.24
CA ALA A 271 13.19 0.18 -4.48
C ALA A 271 13.18 -1.12 -3.69
N MET A 272 12.00 -1.56 -3.34
CA MET A 272 11.76 -2.84 -2.71
C MET A 272 11.36 -3.87 -3.76
N TYR A 273 12.16 -4.90 -3.91
CA TYR A 273 11.80 -6.09 -4.68
C TYR A 273 11.25 -7.16 -3.75
N LEU A 274 10.10 -7.72 -4.10
CA LEU A 274 9.42 -8.77 -3.35
C LEU A 274 9.05 -9.88 -4.34
N LYS A 275 9.49 -11.11 -4.06
CA LYS A 275 9.10 -12.31 -4.79
C LYS A 275 8.29 -13.22 -3.89
N GLN A 276 7.07 -13.52 -4.30
CA GLN A 276 6.12 -14.37 -3.57
C GLN A 276 5.73 -15.57 -4.45
N PRO A 277 5.90 -16.81 -3.99
CA PRO A 277 5.65 -18.00 -4.82
C PRO A 277 4.27 -18.07 -5.45
N THR A 278 3.24 -17.56 -4.76
CA THR A 278 1.85 -17.61 -5.21
C THR A 278 1.33 -16.32 -5.83
N LEU A 279 1.96 -15.18 -5.51
CA LEU A 279 1.50 -13.84 -5.91
C LEU A 279 2.38 -13.18 -6.97
N GLY A 280 3.48 -13.85 -7.35
CA GLY A 280 4.41 -13.35 -8.36
C GLY A 280 5.47 -12.39 -7.81
N GLU A 281 5.94 -11.49 -8.67
CA GLU A 281 7.05 -10.58 -8.37
C GLU A 281 6.57 -9.13 -8.37
N THR A 282 7.09 -8.34 -7.41
CA THR A 282 6.71 -6.93 -7.26
C THR A 282 7.96 -6.07 -7.09
N ILE A 283 7.99 -4.90 -7.74
CA ILE A 283 8.94 -3.83 -7.45
C ILE A 283 8.16 -2.59 -7.03
N THR A 284 8.51 -1.99 -5.89
CA THR A 284 7.87 -0.78 -5.37
C THR A 284 8.94 0.26 -5.03
N TRP A 285 8.74 1.50 -5.45
CA TRP A 285 9.62 2.62 -5.12
C TRP A 285 8.82 3.90 -4.86
N TYR A 286 9.47 4.88 -4.25
CA TYR A 286 8.89 6.19 -3.98
C TYR A 286 9.60 7.28 -4.76
N ASP A 287 8.84 8.04 -5.56
CA ASP A 287 9.33 9.25 -6.20
C ASP A 287 9.11 10.45 -5.26
N SER A 288 10.17 10.89 -4.60
CA SER A 288 10.12 11.99 -3.64
C SER A 288 9.86 13.36 -4.28
N LYS A 289 10.14 13.54 -5.58
CA LYS A 289 9.87 14.78 -6.31
C LYS A 289 8.37 14.97 -6.54
N GLN A 290 7.67 13.88 -6.78
CA GLN A 290 6.23 13.88 -7.08
C GLN A 290 5.34 13.48 -5.90
N GLY A 291 5.91 12.87 -4.85
CA GLY A 291 5.14 12.32 -3.73
C GLY A 291 4.33 11.08 -4.12
N ILE A 292 4.81 10.31 -5.09
CA ILE A 292 4.11 9.17 -5.69
C ILE A 292 4.85 7.88 -5.35
N VAL A 293 4.10 6.86 -4.93
CA VAL A 293 4.59 5.48 -4.86
C VAL A 293 4.20 4.76 -6.14
N TYR A 294 5.19 4.17 -6.79
CA TYR A 294 5.02 3.31 -7.94
C TYR A 294 5.17 1.85 -7.53
N THR A 295 4.35 0.99 -8.13
CA THR A 295 4.43 -0.46 -7.94
C THR A 295 4.22 -1.16 -9.27
N ILE A 296 5.11 -2.08 -9.63
CA ILE A 296 4.94 -3.03 -10.74
C ILE A 296 4.69 -4.40 -10.13
N MET A 297 3.61 -5.05 -10.55
CA MET A 297 3.22 -6.39 -10.12
C MET A 297 3.18 -7.32 -11.32
N VAL A 298 3.93 -8.42 -11.26
CA VAL A 298 3.93 -9.48 -12.28
C VAL A 298 3.14 -10.65 -11.72
N ASN A 299 1.95 -10.88 -12.26
CA ASN A 299 0.98 -11.83 -11.70
C ASN A 299 1.25 -13.30 -12.10
N LYS A 300 2.33 -13.58 -12.84
CA LYS A 300 2.66 -14.92 -13.32
C LYS A 300 4.15 -15.16 -13.20
N GLU A 301 4.52 -16.22 -12.50
CA GLU A 301 5.91 -16.65 -12.41
C GLU A 301 6.49 -16.98 -13.81
N GLY A 302 7.72 -16.53 -14.06
CA GLY A 302 8.43 -16.77 -15.30
C GLY A 302 7.94 -15.97 -16.52
N LEU A 303 7.02 -15.01 -16.33
CA LEU A 303 6.55 -14.14 -17.42
C LEU A 303 7.67 -13.22 -17.92
N MET A 304 8.53 -12.76 -17.02
CA MET A 304 9.73 -12.00 -17.32
C MET A 304 10.81 -12.29 -16.27
N SER A 305 12.06 -12.03 -16.61
CA SER A 305 13.17 -12.12 -15.66
C SER A 305 13.20 -10.93 -14.71
N LYS A 306 13.82 -11.09 -13.52
CA LYS A 306 14.08 -9.98 -12.59
C LYS A 306 14.79 -8.81 -13.29
N THR A 307 15.73 -9.09 -14.20
CA THR A 307 16.45 -8.07 -14.96
C THR A 307 15.51 -7.26 -15.86
N GLU A 308 14.57 -7.90 -16.54
CA GLU A 308 13.57 -7.24 -17.38
C GLU A 308 12.61 -6.41 -16.53
N LEU A 309 12.19 -6.92 -15.37
CA LEU A 309 11.34 -6.19 -14.43
C LEU A 309 12.05 -4.93 -13.89
N ILE A 310 13.35 -5.02 -13.55
CA ILE A 310 14.17 -3.87 -13.16
C ILE A 310 14.26 -2.85 -14.31
N LYS A 311 14.54 -3.26 -15.54
CA LYS A 311 14.59 -2.36 -16.70
C LYS A 311 13.26 -1.64 -16.93
N MET A 312 12.14 -2.36 -16.76
CA MET A 312 10.82 -1.76 -16.86
C MET A 312 10.62 -0.68 -15.78
N ALA A 313 10.98 -0.97 -14.53
CA ALA A 313 10.89 -0.03 -13.42
C ALA A 313 11.79 1.19 -13.64
N GLU A 314 13.05 0.99 -14.04
CA GLU A 314 13.99 2.06 -14.35
C GLU A 314 13.50 3.01 -15.47
N SER A 315 12.72 2.48 -16.43
CA SER A 315 12.14 3.28 -17.51
C SER A 315 11.01 4.21 -17.04
N LEU A 316 10.49 3.99 -15.84
CA LEU A 316 9.47 4.84 -15.19
C LEU A 316 10.06 5.80 -14.15
N VAL A 317 11.31 5.58 -13.71
CA VAL A 317 12.00 6.50 -12.78
C VAL A 317 12.32 7.79 -13.49
N SER A 318 11.81 8.91 -12.95
CA SER A 318 12.06 10.28 -13.43
C SER A 318 13.57 10.63 -13.30
N GLU A 319 14.13 11.32 -14.28
CA GLU A 319 15.50 11.83 -14.26
C GLU A 319 15.66 13.00 -13.29
#